data_8e4e95c92b620fc24a1bfdcc111c3234
#
_entry.id   8e4e95c92b620fc24a1bfdcc111c3234
#
_cell.length_a   1.000
_cell.length_b   1.000
_cell.length_c   1.000
_cell.angle_alpha   90.00
_cell.angle_beta   90.00
_cell.angle_gamma   90.00
#
_symmetry.space_group_name_H-M   'P 1'
#
loop_
_entity.id
_entity.type
_entity.pdbx_description
1 polymer ?
#
loop_
_entity_poly.entity_id
_entity_poly.type
_entity_poly.pdbx_seq_one_letter_code
_entity_poly.pdbx_strand_id
1 'polypeptide(L)'
;MKILVLSDSHSALSFMRRCVESVKPDVMVHLGDYFDDATAIAEEYPQITLHQVPGNCDRYRYSSLEPEILIRRISGVDFYMTHGHRHNVKMHTGLLLRDARAAGAAIALYGHTHEAECSREPDGLWVLNPGSCGYYGGSAGLIEIRNNMITDCRIIRQNDLEEIK
;
A
#
# COMPACT_ATOMS: atom_id res chain seq x y z
N MET A 1 -3.82 -13.15 -8.82
CA MET A 1 -4.12 -11.72 -8.62
C MET A 1 -2.87 -11.04 -8.13
N LYS A 2 -2.49 -9.92 -8.77
CA LYS A 2 -1.37 -9.07 -8.36
C LYS A 2 -1.91 -7.77 -7.75
N ILE A 3 -1.38 -7.38 -6.61
CA ILE A 3 -1.72 -6.15 -5.92
C ILE A 3 -0.46 -5.29 -5.81
N LEU A 4 -0.51 -4.09 -6.37
CA LEU A 4 0.54 -3.08 -6.25
C LEU A 4 0.21 -2.16 -5.06
N VAL A 5 1.12 -2.03 -4.12
CA VAL A 5 0.97 -1.16 -2.95
C VAL A 5 1.92 0.02 -3.05
N LEU A 6 1.36 1.22 -2.98
CA LEU A 6 2.05 2.50 -3.10
C LEU A 6 1.74 3.38 -1.89
N SER A 7 2.60 4.31 -1.56
CA SER A 7 2.40 5.31 -0.51
C SER A 7 3.31 6.51 -0.71
N ASP A 8 2.96 7.63 -0.08
CA ASP A 8 3.83 8.80 0.04
C ASP A 8 4.40 9.22 -1.33
N SER A 9 3.49 9.40 -2.30
CA SER A 9 3.83 9.61 -3.70
C SER A 9 4.45 10.99 -3.96
N HIS A 10 4.01 12.04 -3.26
CA HIS A 10 4.58 13.38 -3.36
C HIS A 10 4.81 13.82 -4.82
N SER A 11 3.80 13.61 -5.68
CA SER A 11 3.83 13.89 -7.12
C SER A 11 4.79 13.03 -7.97
N ALA A 12 5.24 11.88 -7.47
CA ALA A 12 6.11 10.95 -8.22
C ALA A 12 5.34 10.08 -9.23
N LEU A 13 4.44 10.68 -10.02
CA LEU A 13 3.58 9.97 -10.98
C LEU A 13 4.36 9.12 -11.98
N SER A 14 5.56 9.56 -12.38
CA SER A 14 6.40 8.80 -13.33
C SER A 14 6.85 7.46 -12.76
N PHE A 15 7.17 7.39 -11.46
CA PHE A 15 7.50 6.14 -10.80
C PHE A 15 6.27 5.23 -10.68
N MET A 16 5.12 5.79 -10.28
CA MET A 16 3.86 5.05 -10.16
C MET A 16 3.45 4.42 -11.50
N ARG A 17 3.53 5.17 -12.63
CA ARG A 17 3.26 4.64 -13.97
C ARG A 17 4.17 3.47 -14.31
N ARG A 18 5.49 3.61 -14.08
CA ARG A 18 6.44 2.51 -14.34
C ARG A 18 6.11 1.27 -13.52
N CYS A 19 5.72 1.43 -12.25
CA CYS A 19 5.27 0.31 -11.42
C CYS A 19 4.05 -0.38 -12.03
N VAL A 20 3.03 0.39 -12.44
CA VAL A 20 1.82 -0.16 -13.08
C VAL A 20 2.15 -0.89 -14.38
N GLU A 21 2.98 -0.30 -15.25
CA GLU A 21 3.35 -0.87 -16.55
C GLU A 21 4.18 -2.16 -16.42
N SER A 22 5.08 -2.23 -15.43
CA SER A 22 5.92 -3.41 -15.19
C SER A 22 5.15 -4.52 -14.49
N VAL A 23 4.41 -4.20 -13.42
CA VAL A 23 3.69 -5.18 -12.61
C VAL A 23 2.42 -5.67 -13.29
N LYS A 24 1.71 -4.78 -13.99
CA LYS A 24 0.36 -5.00 -14.53
C LYS A 24 -0.59 -5.55 -13.47
N PRO A 25 -0.84 -4.75 -12.39
CA PRO A 25 -1.62 -5.22 -11.26
C PRO A 25 -3.11 -5.30 -11.59
N ASP A 26 -3.83 -6.19 -10.91
CA ASP A 26 -5.29 -6.24 -10.90
C ASP A 26 -5.87 -5.16 -9.96
N VAL A 27 -5.14 -4.90 -8.87
CA VAL A 27 -5.52 -3.96 -7.81
C VAL A 27 -4.34 -3.05 -7.48
N MET A 28 -4.61 -1.77 -7.28
CA MET A 28 -3.67 -0.80 -6.75
C MET A 28 -4.17 -0.32 -5.38
N VAL A 29 -3.28 -0.32 -4.39
CA VAL A 29 -3.51 0.26 -3.06
C VAL A 29 -2.62 1.48 -2.90
N HIS A 30 -3.17 2.62 -2.45
CA HIS A 30 -2.40 3.80 -2.08
C HIS A 30 -2.66 4.16 -0.62
N LEU A 31 -1.59 4.25 0.16
CA LEU A 31 -1.67 4.38 1.62
C LEU A 31 -1.55 5.82 2.12
N GLY A 32 -1.83 6.78 1.26
CA GLY A 32 -1.92 8.20 1.65
C GLY A 32 -0.66 9.01 1.34
N ASP A 33 -0.77 10.27 1.65
CA ASP A 33 0.06 11.39 1.27
C ASP A 33 0.11 11.58 -0.26
N TYR A 34 -0.57 12.64 -0.71
CA TYR A 34 -0.90 12.96 -2.10
C TYR A 34 -1.95 11.99 -2.70
N PHE A 35 -3.11 11.92 -2.04
CA PHE A 35 -4.26 11.10 -2.42
C PHE A 35 -4.66 11.22 -3.90
N ASP A 36 -4.62 12.44 -4.47
CA ASP A 36 -4.98 12.70 -5.87
C ASP A 36 -4.04 12.03 -6.87
N ASP A 37 -2.78 11.76 -6.51
CA ASP A 37 -1.83 11.10 -7.39
C ASP A 37 -2.31 9.70 -7.78
N ALA A 38 -2.85 8.95 -6.81
CA ALA A 38 -3.37 7.61 -7.07
C ALA A 38 -4.67 7.66 -7.89
N THR A 39 -5.51 8.67 -7.67
CA THR A 39 -6.71 8.90 -8.47
C THR A 39 -6.32 9.17 -9.93
N ALA A 40 -5.34 10.04 -10.17
CA ALA A 40 -4.85 10.34 -11.52
C ALA A 40 -4.30 9.09 -12.23
N ILE A 41 -3.54 8.25 -11.53
CA ILE A 41 -3.07 6.97 -12.09
C ILE A 41 -4.24 6.03 -12.40
N ALA A 42 -5.24 5.92 -11.52
CA ALA A 42 -6.40 5.07 -11.77
C ALA A 42 -7.25 5.53 -12.97
N GLU A 43 -7.32 6.82 -13.22
CA GLU A 43 -7.98 7.38 -14.42
C GLU A 43 -7.22 7.00 -15.71
N GLU A 44 -5.89 6.95 -15.68
CA GLU A 44 -5.06 6.50 -16.81
C GLU A 44 -5.18 4.97 -17.06
N TYR A 45 -5.44 4.18 -15.99
CA TYR A 45 -5.53 2.72 -16.04
C TYR A 45 -6.87 2.21 -15.48
N PRO A 46 -8.00 2.48 -16.15
CA PRO A 46 -9.35 2.22 -15.62
C PRO A 46 -9.69 0.74 -15.39
N GLN A 47 -8.86 -0.18 -15.88
CA GLN A 47 -9.00 -1.62 -15.62
C GLN A 47 -8.50 -2.02 -14.23
N ILE A 48 -7.75 -1.16 -13.53
CA ILE A 48 -7.18 -1.44 -12.21
C ILE A 48 -8.14 -0.98 -11.13
N THR A 49 -8.48 -1.85 -10.20
CA THR A 49 -9.27 -1.46 -9.03
C THR A 49 -8.40 -0.68 -8.05
N LEU A 50 -8.79 0.56 -7.72
CA LEU A 50 -8.11 1.38 -6.72
C LEU A 50 -8.75 1.23 -5.34
N HIS A 51 -7.91 1.00 -4.32
CA HIS A 51 -8.22 1.23 -2.92
C HIS A 51 -7.24 2.24 -2.34
N GLN A 52 -7.73 3.26 -1.62
CA GLN A 52 -6.83 4.26 -1.06
C GLN A 52 -7.35 4.81 0.27
N VAL A 53 -6.43 5.29 1.09
CA VAL A 53 -6.69 5.99 2.35
C VAL A 53 -5.94 7.33 2.35
N PRO A 54 -6.46 8.37 3.00
CA PRO A 54 -5.75 9.63 3.10
C PRO A 54 -4.58 9.56 4.10
N GLY A 55 -3.52 10.31 3.83
CA GLY A 55 -2.42 10.53 4.74
C GLY A 55 -2.55 11.82 5.56
N ASN A 56 -1.53 12.13 6.33
CA ASN A 56 -1.52 13.37 7.12
C ASN A 56 -1.37 14.63 6.26
N CYS A 57 -0.77 14.54 5.09
CA CYS A 57 -0.68 15.65 4.12
C CYS A 57 -2.00 15.91 3.39
N ASP A 58 -2.90 14.94 3.38
CA ASP A 58 -4.21 15.03 2.72
C ASP A 58 -5.33 15.60 3.62
N ARG A 59 -5.00 15.85 4.90
CA ARG A 59 -5.93 16.07 6.00
C ARG A 59 -6.96 17.20 5.77
N TYR A 60 -6.56 18.26 5.11
CA TYR A 60 -7.46 19.40 4.85
C TYR A 60 -8.47 19.16 3.74
N ARG A 61 -8.25 18.17 2.89
CA ARG A 61 -9.06 17.92 1.70
C ARG A 61 -9.95 16.69 1.82
N TYR A 62 -9.49 15.63 2.48
CA TYR A 62 -10.15 14.30 2.47
C TYR A 62 -10.52 13.72 3.83
N SER A 63 -10.04 14.27 4.94
CA SER A 63 -10.21 13.68 6.28
C SER A 63 -11.67 13.55 6.77
N SER A 64 -12.60 14.25 6.13
CA SER A 64 -14.03 14.18 6.45
C SER A 64 -14.83 13.32 5.48
N LEU A 65 -14.25 12.94 4.35
CA LEU A 65 -14.94 12.25 3.25
C LEU A 65 -14.47 10.81 3.06
N GLU A 66 -13.18 10.54 3.37
CA GLU A 66 -12.56 9.25 3.14
C GLU A 66 -12.11 8.60 4.46
N PRO A 67 -12.29 7.28 4.61
CA PRO A 67 -11.87 6.58 5.81
C PRO A 67 -10.35 6.53 5.92
N GLU A 68 -9.79 6.88 7.09
CA GLU A 68 -8.35 6.77 7.36
C GLU A 68 -7.88 5.32 7.60
N ILE A 69 -8.83 4.42 7.82
CA ILE A 69 -8.63 2.98 7.93
C ILE A 69 -9.60 2.29 6.99
N LEU A 70 -9.08 1.45 6.13
CA LEU A 70 -9.86 0.68 5.19
C LEU A 70 -9.64 -0.81 5.43
N ILE A 71 -10.72 -1.53 5.79
CA ILE A 71 -10.70 -2.98 5.92
C ILE A 71 -11.43 -3.56 4.72
N ARG A 72 -10.74 -4.39 3.93
CA ARG A 72 -11.31 -4.98 2.71
C ARG A 72 -10.88 -6.43 2.55
N ARG A 73 -11.81 -7.23 2.05
CA ARG A 73 -11.52 -8.58 1.59
C ARG A 73 -11.25 -8.55 0.09
N ILE A 74 -10.04 -8.94 -0.30
CA ILE A 74 -9.59 -8.96 -1.69
C ILE A 74 -9.14 -10.38 -2.02
N SER A 75 -9.78 -11.03 -2.98
CA SER A 75 -9.47 -12.41 -3.39
C SER A 75 -9.36 -13.40 -2.21
N GLY A 76 -10.30 -13.29 -1.26
CA GLY A 76 -10.37 -14.16 -0.08
C GLY A 76 -9.42 -13.83 1.07
N VAL A 77 -8.57 -12.80 0.93
CA VAL A 77 -7.63 -12.31 1.95
C VAL A 77 -8.17 -11.04 2.58
N ASP A 78 -8.11 -10.92 3.90
CA ASP A 78 -8.55 -9.74 4.65
C ASP A 78 -7.37 -8.78 4.86
N PHE A 79 -7.53 -7.55 4.37
CA PHE A 79 -6.55 -6.46 4.40
C PHE A 79 -6.95 -5.40 5.43
N TYR A 80 -5.98 -4.95 6.23
CA TYR A 80 -6.06 -3.74 7.03
C TYR A 80 -5.14 -2.69 6.43
N MET A 81 -5.69 -1.57 5.97
CA MET A 81 -4.99 -0.53 5.23
C MET A 81 -5.13 0.81 5.96
N THR A 82 -4.01 1.49 6.21
CA THR A 82 -3.98 2.81 6.84
C THR A 82 -2.71 3.54 6.41
N HIS A 83 -2.70 4.88 6.50
CA HIS A 83 -1.45 5.62 6.34
C HIS A 83 -0.48 5.38 7.51
N GLY A 84 -1.00 5.20 8.73
CA GLY A 84 -0.19 4.86 9.90
C GLY A 84 0.11 6.02 10.86
N HIS A 85 -0.09 7.28 10.46
CA HIS A 85 0.19 8.44 11.34
C HIS A 85 -0.62 8.41 12.64
N ARG A 86 -1.87 7.91 12.63
CA ARG A 86 -2.68 7.74 13.85
C ARG A 86 -2.26 6.55 14.71
N HIS A 87 -1.55 5.61 14.14
CA HIS A 87 -0.99 4.46 14.86
C HIS A 87 0.41 4.75 15.42
N ASN A 88 0.93 5.99 15.23
CA ASN A 88 2.26 6.41 15.67
C ASN A 88 3.39 5.48 15.17
N VAL A 89 3.26 4.99 13.93
CA VAL A 89 4.16 3.98 13.36
C VAL A 89 5.63 4.42 13.24
N LYS A 90 5.90 5.72 13.30
CA LYS A 90 7.27 6.25 13.38
C LYS A 90 8.00 5.89 14.67
N MET A 91 7.25 5.57 15.73
CA MET A 91 7.82 5.16 17.02
C MET A 91 7.83 3.64 17.16
N HIS A 92 6.73 2.98 16.80
CA HIS A 92 6.56 1.53 16.82
C HIS A 92 5.27 1.11 16.13
N THR A 93 5.20 -0.13 15.66
CA THR A 93 4.03 -0.68 14.94
C THR A 93 3.01 -1.37 15.87
N GLY A 94 3.22 -1.37 17.18
CA GLY A 94 2.41 -2.14 18.13
C GLY A 94 0.90 -1.86 18.09
N LEU A 95 0.49 -0.58 17.94
CA LEU A 95 -0.92 -0.21 17.81
C LEU A 95 -1.52 -0.71 16.49
N LEU A 96 -0.79 -0.53 15.40
CA LEU A 96 -1.19 -1.01 14.08
C LEU A 96 -1.44 -2.53 14.08
N LEU A 97 -0.48 -3.30 14.60
CA LEU A 97 -0.55 -4.76 14.65
C LEU A 97 -1.70 -5.25 15.54
N ARG A 98 -1.92 -4.57 16.68
CA ARG A 98 -3.05 -4.86 17.56
C ARG A 98 -4.39 -4.67 16.82
N ASP A 99 -4.56 -3.55 16.14
CA ASP A 99 -5.82 -3.20 15.49
C ASP A 99 -6.06 -4.06 14.24
N ALA A 100 -5.01 -4.39 13.48
CA ALA A 100 -5.09 -5.33 12.36
C ALA A 100 -5.50 -6.74 12.82
N ARG A 101 -4.93 -7.23 13.94
CA ARG A 101 -5.34 -8.51 14.55
C ARG A 101 -6.79 -8.50 15.02
N ALA A 102 -7.21 -7.42 15.67
CA ALA A 102 -8.60 -7.26 16.13
C ALA A 102 -9.59 -7.24 14.96
N ALA A 103 -9.16 -6.76 13.80
CA ALA A 103 -9.95 -6.77 12.56
C ALA A 103 -9.91 -8.12 11.83
N GLY A 104 -9.15 -9.10 12.30
CA GLY A 104 -8.99 -10.40 11.64
C GLY A 104 -8.20 -10.35 10.33
N ALA A 105 -7.37 -9.34 10.15
CA ALA A 105 -6.61 -9.15 8.91
C ALA A 105 -5.51 -10.22 8.77
N ALA A 106 -5.28 -10.67 7.54
CA ALA A 106 -4.15 -11.50 7.16
C ALA A 106 -2.91 -10.66 6.82
N ILE A 107 -3.12 -9.38 6.50
CA ILE A 107 -2.06 -8.43 6.18
C ILE A 107 -2.41 -7.02 6.67
N ALA A 108 -1.43 -6.34 7.27
CA ALA A 108 -1.47 -4.93 7.63
C ALA A 108 -0.59 -4.12 6.67
N LEU A 109 -1.20 -3.14 6.00
CA LEU A 109 -0.53 -2.21 5.09
C LEU A 109 -0.47 -0.82 5.71
N TYR A 110 0.71 -0.20 5.69
CA TYR A 110 0.89 1.16 6.20
C TYR A 110 1.98 1.92 5.42
N GLY A 111 2.02 3.24 5.55
CA GLY A 111 3.01 4.13 4.93
C GLY A 111 3.65 5.05 5.98
N HIS A 112 3.75 6.36 5.68
CA HIS A 112 4.13 7.43 6.57
C HIS A 112 5.61 7.49 7.00
N THR A 113 6.28 6.35 7.19
CA THR A 113 7.69 6.34 7.61
C THR A 113 8.65 6.60 6.46
N HIS A 114 8.20 6.38 5.21
CA HIS A 114 8.99 6.34 3.99
C HIS A 114 10.05 5.21 3.96
N GLU A 115 10.02 4.31 4.93
CA GLU A 115 10.94 3.18 5.04
C GLU A 115 10.25 1.90 4.59
N ALA A 116 10.76 1.31 3.50
CA ALA A 116 10.18 0.10 2.94
C ALA A 116 10.45 -1.10 3.84
N GLU A 117 9.38 -1.81 4.20
CA GLU A 117 9.43 -3.00 5.06
C GLU A 117 8.46 -4.05 4.54
N CYS A 118 8.87 -5.31 4.54
CA CYS A 118 7.98 -6.45 4.35
C CYS A 118 8.42 -7.56 5.30
N SER A 119 7.55 -7.92 6.24
CA SER A 119 7.82 -8.93 7.25
C SER A 119 6.57 -9.79 7.51
N ARG A 120 6.77 -10.89 8.23
CA ARG A 120 5.68 -11.75 8.66
C ARG A 120 5.83 -12.04 10.15
N GLU A 121 4.79 -11.73 10.89
CA GLU A 121 4.72 -11.96 12.34
C GLU A 121 4.66 -13.46 12.68
N PRO A 122 5.04 -13.86 13.90
CA PRO A 122 4.99 -15.28 14.33
C PRO A 122 3.60 -15.91 14.26
N ASP A 123 2.54 -15.12 14.38
CA ASP A 123 1.14 -15.57 14.25
C ASP A 123 0.65 -15.64 12.81
N GLY A 124 1.52 -15.29 11.85
CA GLY A 124 1.25 -15.37 10.43
C GLY A 124 0.77 -14.09 9.78
N LEU A 125 0.49 -13.01 10.55
CA LEU A 125 0.12 -11.69 10.02
C LEU A 125 1.26 -11.14 9.16
N TRP A 126 0.96 -10.80 7.91
CA TRP A 126 1.87 -10.06 7.06
C TRP A 126 1.86 -8.56 7.40
N VAL A 127 3.00 -7.94 7.32
CA VAL A 127 3.18 -6.50 7.55
C VAL A 127 3.95 -5.91 6.38
N LEU A 128 3.39 -4.89 5.72
CA LEU A 128 4.04 -4.27 4.57
C LEU A 128 3.90 -2.75 4.62
N ASN A 129 5.05 -2.09 4.54
CA ASN A 129 5.18 -0.70 4.20
C ASN A 129 5.90 -0.60 2.84
N PRO A 130 5.28 -0.02 1.81
CA PRO A 130 5.90 0.06 0.49
C PRO A 130 7.09 1.04 0.44
N GLY A 131 7.30 1.85 1.50
CA GLY A 131 8.18 2.99 1.48
C GLY A 131 7.51 4.19 0.81
N SER A 132 8.29 5.01 0.11
CA SER A 132 7.78 6.17 -0.62
C SER A 132 8.04 6.04 -2.12
N CYS A 133 7.07 6.44 -2.93
CA CYS A 133 7.25 6.56 -4.39
C CYS A 133 8.16 7.74 -4.76
N GLY A 134 8.16 8.80 -3.94
CA GLY A 134 8.82 10.07 -4.23
C GLY A 134 10.22 10.23 -3.63
N TYR A 135 10.57 9.43 -2.64
CA TYR A 135 11.84 9.54 -1.92
C TYR A 135 12.70 8.29 -2.08
N TYR A 136 14.01 8.44 -1.82
CA TYR A 136 15.01 7.34 -1.78
C TYR A 136 15.05 6.47 -3.06
N GLY A 137 14.78 7.09 -4.23
CA GLY A 137 14.79 6.38 -5.51
C GLY A 137 13.51 5.64 -5.85
N GLY A 138 12.51 5.72 -4.99
CA GLY A 138 11.20 5.08 -5.17
C GLY A 138 11.17 3.61 -4.78
N SER A 139 10.12 3.24 -4.05
CA SER A 139 9.81 1.85 -3.72
C SER A 139 8.29 1.62 -3.72
N ALA A 140 7.90 0.36 -3.87
CA ALA A 140 6.52 -0.10 -3.86
C ALA A 140 6.45 -1.51 -3.26
N GLY A 141 5.26 -1.93 -2.86
CA GLY A 141 4.98 -3.31 -2.46
C GLY A 141 4.33 -4.10 -3.59
N LEU A 142 4.68 -5.36 -3.71
CA LEU A 142 4.01 -6.31 -4.58
C LEU A 142 3.49 -7.49 -3.75
N ILE A 143 2.19 -7.77 -3.87
CA ILE A 143 1.54 -8.90 -3.22
C ILE A 143 0.92 -9.77 -4.30
N GLU A 144 1.19 -11.06 -4.27
CA GLU A 144 0.52 -12.04 -5.12
C GLU A 144 -0.41 -12.93 -4.29
N ILE A 145 -1.65 -13.09 -4.79
CA ILE A 145 -2.66 -13.96 -4.17
C ILE A 145 -3.02 -15.08 -5.15
N ARG A 146 -2.96 -16.33 -4.65
CA ARG A 146 -3.45 -17.53 -5.36
C ARG A 146 -4.23 -18.40 -4.37
N ASN A 147 -5.36 -18.92 -4.82
CA ASN A 147 -6.23 -19.81 -4.00
C ASN A 147 -6.57 -19.20 -2.61
N ASN A 148 -6.91 -17.89 -2.59
CA ASN A 148 -7.27 -17.13 -1.38
C ASN A 148 -6.13 -17.03 -0.33
N MET A 149 -4.88 -17.19 -0.74
CA MET A 149 -3.71 -17.07 0.13
C MET A 149 -2.66 -16.15 -0.49
N ILE A 150 -1.97 -15.39 0.34
CA ILE A 150 -0.79 -14.63 -0.07
C ILE A 150 0.33 -15.63 -0.36
N THR A 151 0.75 -15.69 -1.62
CA THR A 151 1.83 -16.58 -2.08
C THR A 151 3.16 -15.87 -2.20
N ASP A 152 3.14 -14.54 -2.36
CA ASP A 152 4.32 -13.70 -2.36
C ASP A 152 3.97 -12.30 -1.82
N CYS A 153 4.89 -11.73 -1.06
CA CYS A 153 4.80 -10.37 -0.53
C CYS A 153 6.21 -9.81 -0.42
N ARG A 154 6.51 -8.78 -1.21
CA ARG A 154 7.87 -8.22 -1.28
C ARG A 154 7.87 -6.74 -1.62
N ILE A 155 9.00 -6.09 -1.34
CA ILE A 155 9.30 -4.73 -1.81
C ILE A 155 9.91 -4.83 -3.21
N ILE A 156 9.49 -3.91 -4.08
CA ILE A 156 10.07 -3.67 -5.40
C ILE A 156 10.62 -2.26 -5.46
N ARG A 157 11.78 -2.09 -6.08
CA ARG A 157 12.46 -0.82 -6.29
C ARG A 157 12.61 -0.53 -7.78
N GLN A 158 13.07 0.66 -8.10
CA GLN A 158 13.23 1.09 -9.49
C GLN A 158 14.04 0.10 -10.35
N ASN A 159 15.12 -0.47 -9.82
CA ASN A 159 15.96 -1.42 -10.56
C ASN A 159 15.25 -2.75 -10.84
N ASP A 160 14.34 -3.16 -9.94
CA ASP A 160 13.61 -4.41 -10.06
C ASP A 160 12.53 -4.34 -11.17
N LEU A 161 12.07 -3.12 -11.53
CA LEU A 161 11.02 -2.91 -12.53
C LEU A 161 11.43 -3.33 -13.95
N GLU A 162 12.73 -3.41 -14.24
CA GLU A 162 13.24 -3.88 -15.53
C GLU A 162 13.19 -5.41 -15.65
N GLU A 163 13.19 -6.11 -14.53
CA GLU A 163 13.20 -7.58 -14.44
C GLU A 163 11.79 -8.19 -14.34
N ILE A 164 10.79 -7.40 -13.93
CA ILE A 164 9.38 -7.81 -13.79
C ILE A 164 8.67 -7.71 -15.15
N LYS A 165 9.10 -8.46 -16.15
CA LYS A 165 8.43 -8.49 -17.46
C LYS A 165 7.73 -9.82 -17.70
#